data_a87548c5d874e16ec535252df56a99a0
#
_entry.id   a87548c5d874e16ec535252df56a99a0
#
_cell.length_a   1.000
_cell.length_b   1.000
_cell.length_c   1.000
_cell.angle_alpha   90.00
_cell.angle_beta   90.00
_cell.angle_gamma   90.00
#
_symmetry.space_group_name_H-M   'P 1'
#
loop_
_entity.id
_entity.type
_entity.pdbx_description
1 polymer ?
#
loop_
_entity_poly.entity_id
_entity_poly.type
_entity_poly.pdbx_seq_one_letter_code
_entity_poly.pdbx_strand_id
1 'polypeptide(L)'
;LKLGVVFQNSVLDARLTVLENLTIRAKQYKEMPTGRIERLVSQLGLSAFAKQPYGTLSGGQKRRVDIARALLNSPDLLFLDEPTTGLDIQTRESIWSLLKQIQKEEQMTIVLTTHYLNEADDADKIYIVDHGQVIAKGSADQIKGNYARNVLRILSQDAASLEKSLPRGCAWEQVKEGEFILHPKTTQ
;
A
#
# COMPACT_ATOMS: atom_id res chain seq x y z
N LEU A 1 -17.25 -11.38 -13.94
CA LEU A 1 -16.29 -10.68 -13.11
C LEU A 1 -16.27 -11.30 -11.72
N LYS A 2 -15.14 -11.87 -11.30
CA LYS A 2 -14.93 -12.40 -9.96
C LYS A 2 -14.26 -11.32 -9.10
N LEU A 3 -14.75 -11.12 -7.88
CA LEU A 3 -14.24 -10.10 -6.97
C LEU A 3 -13.59 -10.74 -5.75
N GLY A 4 -12.43 -10.23 -5.35
CA GLY A 4 -11.80 -10.44 -4.06
C GLY A 4 -11.83 -9.14 -3.25
N VAL A 5 -12.05 -9.24 -1.94
CA VAL A 5 -12.06 -8.08 -1.04
C VAL A 5 -11.26 -8.38 0.22
N VAL A 6 -10.35 -7.51 0.59
CA VAL A 6 -9.64 -7.52 1.88
C VAL A 6 -10.06 -6.28 2.64
N PHE A 7 -10.77 -6.48 3.72
CA PHE A 7 -11.21 -5.38 4.60
C PHE A 7 -10.08 -4.91 5.51
N GLN A 8 -10.20 -3.71 6.04
CA GLN A 8 -9.28 -3.19 7.06
C GLN A 8 -9.24 -4.11 8.29
N ASN A 9 -10.41 -4.53 8.79
CA ASN A 9 -10.53 -5.54 9.84
C ASN A 9 -10.77 -6.92 9.24
N SER A 10 -10.10 -7.94 9.78
CA SER A 10 -10.29 -9.31 9.30
C SER A 10 -11.68 -9.85 9.65
N VAL A 11 -12.21 -10.67 8.75
CA VAL A 11 -13.48 -11.39 8.90
C VAL A 11 -13.28 -12.90 9.19
N LEU A 12 -12.04 -13.31 9.49
CA LEU A 12 -11.69 -14.71 9.79
C LEU A 12 -11.92 -15.04 11.26
N ASP A 13 -12.27 -16.31 11.53
CA ASP A 13 -12.45 -16.79 12.91
C ASP A 13 -11.09 -16.96 13.59
N ALA A 14 -10.91 -16.26 14.71
CA ALA A 14 -9.67 -16.26 15.49
C ALA A 14 -9.33 -17.63 16.11
N ARG A 15 -10.34 -18.48 16.35
CA ARG A 15 -10.19 -19.81 16.99
C ARG A 15 -9.81 -20.91 16.01
N LEU A 16 -10.16 -20.72 14.75
CA LEU A 16 -9.85 -21.67 13.68
C LEU A 16 -8.41 -21.48 13.20
N THR A 17 -7.81 -22.56 12.75
CA THR A 17 -6.52 -22.50 12.07
C THR A 17 -6.62 -21.75 10.75
N VAL A 18 -5.47 -21.34 10.19
CA VAL A 18 -5.41 -20.74 8.86
C VAL A 18 -6.05 -21.65 7.81
N LEU A 19 -5.69 -22.94 7.80
CA LEU A 19 -6.24 -23.91 6.85
C LEU A 19 -7.74 -24.09 7.00
N GLU A 20 -8.26 -24.17 8.21
CA GLU A 20 -9.69 -24.30 8.45
C GLU A 20 -10.45 -23.08 7.93
N ASN A 21 -9.98 -21.86 8.24
CA ASN A 21 -10.57 -20.63 7.72
C ASN A 21 -10.61 -20.64 6.17
N LEU A 22 -9.50 -20.95 5.52
CA LEU A 22 -9.42 -21.00 4.06
C LEU A 22 -10.32 -22.10 3.48
N THR A 23 -10.36 -23.27 4.12
CA THR A 23 -11.19 -24.41 3.68
C THR A 23 -12.68 -24.10 3.79
N ILE A 24 -13.12 -23.50 4.90
CA ILE A 24 -14.52 -23.09 5.09
C ILE A 24 -14.92 -22.07 4.04
N ARG A 25 -14.07 -21.07 3.80
CA ARG A 25 -14.33 -20.06 2.77
C ARG A 25 -14.38 -20.68 1.36
N ALA A 26 -13.46 -21.59 1.09
CA ALA A 26 -13.39 -22.29 -0.20
C ALA A 26 -14.67 -23.03 -0.53
N LYS A 27 -15.28 -23.71 0.44
CA LYS A 27 -16.55 -24.45 0.29
C LYS A 27 -17.76 -23.56 -0.04
N GLN A 28 -17.65 -22.25 0.11
CA GLN A 28 -18.72 -21.30 -0.24
C GLN A 28 -18.72 -20.96 -1.75
N TYR A 29 -17.68 -21.31 -2.49
CA TYR A 29 -17.62 -21.10 -3.94
C TYR A 29 -18.12 -22.35 -4.67
N LYS A 30 -18.94 -22.15 -5.71
CA LYS A 30 -19.46 -23.25 -6.55
C LYS A 30 -18.35 -23.99 -7.29
N GLU A 31 -17.37 -23.22 -7.76
CA GLU A 31 -16.23 -23.74 -8.52
C GLU A 31 -14.95 -23.20 -7.90
N MET A 32 -14.03 -24.08 -7.59
CA MET A 32 -12.71 -23.75 -7.12
C MET A 32 -11.65 -24.62 -7.80
N PRO A 33 -10.56 -24.02 -8.28
CA PRO A 33 -9.48 -24.80 -8.88
C PRO A 33 -8.90 -25.81 -7.88
N THR A 34 -8.67 -27.04 -8.33
CA THR A 34 -8.03 -28.07 -7.52
C THR A 34 -6.65 -27.60 -7.07
N GLY A 35 -6.30 -27.84 -5.79
CA GLY A 35 -5.00 -27.44 -5.23
C GLY A 35 -4.84 -25.92 -5.02
N ARG A 36 -5.92 -25.14 -5.10
CA ARG A 36 -5.84 -23.68 -4.96
C ARG A 36 -5.39 -23.25 -3.57
N ILE A 37 -5.88 -23.89 -2.52
CA ILE A 37 -5.50 -23.59 -1.13
C ILE A 37 -4.01 -23.84 -0.94
N GLU A 38 -3.52 -25.00 -1.35
CA GLU A 38 -2.10 -25.40 -1.23
C GLU A 38 -1.19 -24.42 -1.97
N ARG A 39 -1.59 -24.02 -3.19
CA ARG A 39 -0.87 -23.02 -3.97
C ARG A 39 -0.79 -21.69 -3.23
N LEU A 40 -1.91 -21.18 -2.73
CA LEU A 40 -1.95 -19.91 -2.00
C LEU A 40 -1.16 -19.98 -0.67
N VAL A 41 -1.23 -21.10 0.04
CA VAL A 41 -0.45 -21.34 1.27
C VAL A 41 1.05 -21.24 0.97
N SER A 42 1.50 -21.84 -0.12
CA SER A 42 2.90 -21.76 -0.55
C SER A 42 3.29 -20.35 -1.03
N GLN A 43 2.52 -19.79 -1.96
CA GLN A 43 2.78 -18.52 -2.63
C GLN A 43 2.82 -17.34 -1.64
N LEU A 44 1.93 -17.35 -0.64
CA LEU A 44 1.84 -16.32 0.39
C LEU A 44 2.71 -16.58 1.62
N GLY A 45 3.50 -17.67 1.62
CA GLY A 45 4.40 -18.03 2.71
C GLY A 45 3.68 -18.40 4.00
N LEU A 46 2.50 -19.03 3.92
CA LEU A 46 1.69 -19.40 5.08
C LEU A 46 2.06 -20.76 5.68
N SER A 47 2.91 -21.55 5.02
CA SER A 47 3.19 -22.95 5.37
C SER A 47 3.63 -23.14 6.80
N ALA A 48 4.46 -22.24 7.33
CA ALA A 48 5.02 -22.34 8.69
C ALA A 48 3.96 -22.21 9.80
N PHE A 49 2.83 -21.55 9.52
CA PHE A 49 1.76 -21.29 10.50
C PHE A 49 0.36 -21.69 10.01
N ALA A 50 0.29 -22.47 8.93
CA ALA A 50 -0.97 -22.91 8.34
C ALA A 50 -1.89 -23.68 9.31
N LYS A 51 -1.31 -24.38 10.28
CA LYS A 51 -2.01 -25.14 11.33
C LYS A 51 -2.16 -24.38 12.66
N GLN A 52 -1.70 -23.12 12.72
CA GLN A 52 -1.86 -22.30 13.94
C GLN A 52 -3.22 -21.60 13.91
N PRO A 53 -3.83 -21.36 15.10
CA PRO A 53 -5.04 -20.57 15.22
C PRO A 53 -4.81 -19.14 14.68
N TYR A 54 -5.73 -18.64 13.85
CA TYR A 54 -5.61 -17.33 13.23
C TYR A 54 -5.40 -16.19 14.27
N GLY A 55 -6.07 -16.29 15.41
CA GLY A 55 -5.98 -15.28 16.48
C GLY A 55 -4.57 -15.10 17.05
N THR A 56 -3.70 -16.12 16.98
CA THR A 56 -2.34 -16.10 17.55
C THR A 56 -1.28 -15.51 16.61
N LEU A 57 -1.65 -15.20 15.37
CA LEU A 57 -0.75 -14.71 14.35
C LEU A 57 -0.38 -13.24 14.57
N SER A 58 0.82 -12.85 14.08
CA SER A 58 1.21 -11.44 13.99
C SER A 58 0.33 -10.68 12.99
N GLY A 59 0.32 -9.34 13.05
CA GLY A 59 -0.45 -8.51 12.12
C GLY A 59 -0.14 -8.80 10.64
N GLY A 60 1.13 -8.89 10.30
CA GLY A 60 1.57 -9.21 8.93
C GLY A 60 1.18 -10.63 8.48
N GLN A 61 1.26 -11.62 9.38
CA GLN A 61 0.79 -12.98 9.10
C GLN A 61 -0.72 -12.99 8.87
N LYS A 62 -1.50 -12.30 9.71
CA LYS A 62 -2.96 -12.15 9.55
C LYS A 62 -3.29 -11.53 8.20
N ARG A 63 -2.59 -10.45 7.81
CA ARG A 63 -2.83 -9.77 6.52
C ARG A 63 -2.57 -10.70 5.34
N ARG A 64 -1.51 -11.52 5.37
CA ARG A 64 -1.25 -12.52 4.32
C ARG A 64 -2.37 -13.57 4.22
N VAL A 65 -2.94 -14.00 5.35
CA VAL A 65 -4.10 -14.93 5.35
C VAL A 65 -5.36 -14.26 4.81
N ASP A 66 -5.61 -12.99 5.14
CA ASP A 66 -6.75 -12.24 4.58
C ASP A 66 -6.66 -12.09 3.06
N ILE A 67 -5.44 -11.83 2.55
CA ILE A 67 -5.16 -11.81 1.11
C ILE A 67 -5.40 -13.20 0.50
N ALA A 68 -4.88 -14.28 1.12
CA ALA A 68 -5.13 -15.65 0.65
C ALA A 68 -6.62 -15.95 0.53
N ARG A 69 -7.41 -15.58 1.54
CA ARG A 69 -8.86 -15.74 1.54
C ARG A 69 -9.52 -15.01 0.37
N ALA A 70 -9.09 -13.80 0.07
CA ALA A 70 -9.65 -12.99 -1.01
C ALA A 70 -9.29 -13.53 -2.39
N LEU A 71 -8.18 -14.28 -2.51
CA LEU A 71 -7.68 -14.85 -3.76
C LEU A 71 -8.24 -16.25 -4.07
N LEU A 72 -8.98 -16.89 -3.15
CA LEU A 72 -9.44 -18.27 -3.31
C LEU A 72 -10.20 -18.52 -4.62
N ASN A 73 -11.08 -17.60 -5.02
CA ASN A 73 -11.92 -17.73 -6.22
C ASN A 73 -11.24 -17.24 -7.50
N SER A 74 -9.93 -17.01 -7.48
CA SER A 74 -9.18 -16.43 -8.62
C SER A 74 -9.88 -15.18 -9.16
N PRO A 75 -9.86 -14.05 -8.39
CA PRO A 75 -10.59 -12.85 -8.77
C PRO A 75 -9.94 -12.14 -9.97
N ASP A 76 -10.76 -11.52 -10.80
CA ASP A 76 -10.31 -10.59 -11.85
C ASP A 76 -9.95 -9.21 -11.26
N LEU A 77 -10.59 -8.87 -10.11
CA LEU A 77 -10.44 -7.60 -9.43
C LEU A 77 -10.33 -7.83 -7.91
N LEU A 78 -9.26 -7.33 -7.32
CA LEU A 78 -9.00 -7.38 -5.87
C LEU A 78 -9.10 -5.98 -5.28
N PHE A 79 -10.02 -5.80 -4.33
CA PHE A 79 -10.11 -4.61 -3.50
C PHE A 79 -9.38 -4.81 -2.18
N LEU A 80 -8.57 -3.82 -1.79
CA LEU A 80 -7.82 -3.83 -0.54
C LEU A 80 -8.11 -2.52 0.20
N ASP A 81 -8.71 -2.63 1.38
CA ASP A 81 -8.96 -1.46 2.21
C ASP A 81 -7.84 -1.31 3.24
N GLU A 82 -7.02 -0.26 3.08
CA GLU A 82 -5.86 0.05 3.89
C GLU A 82 -4.99 -1.20 4.26
N PRO A 83 -4.43 -1.90 3.27
CA PRO A 83 -3.87 -3.24 3.47
C PRO A 83 -2.66 -3.30 4.41
N THR A 84 -2.01 -2.19 4.69
CA THR A 84 -0.75 -2.13 5.44
C THR A 84 -0.85 -1.30 6.72
N THR A 85 -2.04 -0.77 7.04
CA THR A 85 -2.26 0.03 8.25
C THR A 85 -1.93 -0.79 9.50
N GLY A 86 -1.15 -0.17 10.42
CA GLY A 86 -0.73 -0.80 11.66
C GLY A 86 0.43 -1.81 11.53
N LEU A 87 1.02 -1.94 10.35
CA LEU A 87 2.19 -2.79 10.12
C LEU A 87 3.50 -1.98 10.19
N ASP A 88 4.56 -2.64 10.66
CA ASP A 88 5.91 -2.09 10.58
C ASP A 88 6.41 -1.96 9.13
N ILE A 89 7.47 -1.18 8.91
CA ILE A 89 7.97 -0.84 7.57
C ILE A 89 8.36 -2.10 6.79
N GLN A 90 9.10 -3.03 7.39
CA GLN A 90 9.57 -4.24 6.69
C GLN A 90 8.41 -5.16 6.30
N THR A 91 7.45 -5.34 7.21
CA THR A 91 6.23 -6.12 6.93
C THR A 91 5.42 -5.47 5.82
N ARG A 92 5.30 -4.15 5.80
CA ARG A 92 4.62 -3.39 4.76
C ARG A 92 5.26 -3.63 3.38
N GLU A 93 6.57 -3.44 3.26
CA GLU A 93 7.31 -3.70 2.02
C GLU A 93 7.14 -5.13 1.53
N SER A 94 7.15 -6.09 2.46
CA SER A 94 6.91 -7.50 2.15
C SER A 94 5.51 -7.78 1.60
N ILE A 95 4.47 -7.12 2.14
CA ILE A 95 3.09 -7.23 1.63
C ILE A 95 2.99 -6.59 0.23
N TRP A 96 3.62 -5.44 0.00
CA TRP A 96 3.64 -4.79 -1.32
C TRP A 96 4.32 -5.63 -2.38
N SER A 97 5.51 -6.18 -2.07
CA SER A 97 6.22 -7.07 -2.98
C SER A 97 5.39 -8.30 -3.34
N LEU A 98 4.69 -8.86 -2.36
CA LEU A 98 3.78 -9.99 -2.54
C LEU A 98 2.59 -9.63 -3.45
N LEU A 99 1.94 -8.49 -3.23
CA LEU A 99 0.81 -8.03 -4.05
C LEU A 99 1.22 -7.78 -5.50
N LYS A 100 2.39 -7.18 -5.75
CA LYS A 100 2.95 -6.98 -7.10
C LYS A 100 3.23 -8.31 -7.81
N GLN A 101 3.79 -9.28 -7.10
CA GLN A 101 4.04 -10.60 -7.65
C GLN A 101 2.73 -11.28 -8.06
N ILE A 102 1.74 -11.31 -7.16
CA ILE A 102 0.44 -11.94 -7.41
C ILE A 102 -0.30 -11.25 -8.55
N GLN A 103 -0.28 -9.91 -8.61
CA GLN A 103 -0.89 -9.14 -9.71
C GLN A 103 -0.35 -9.59 -11.07
N LYS A 104 0.97 -9.78 -11.18
CA LYS A 104 1.61 -10.24 -12.42
C LYS A 104 1.27 -11.69 -12.76
N GLU A 105 1.29 -12.57 -11.76
CA GLU A 105 1.05 -14.01 -11.96
C GLU A 105 -0.41 -14.31 -12.30
N GLU A 106 -1.35 -13.66 -11.63
CA GLU A 106 -2.79 -13.87 -11.80
C GLU A 106 -3.42 -12.92 -12.85
N GLN A 107 -2.65 -11.95 -13.38
CA GLN A 107 -3.09 -10.93 -14.35
C GLN A 107 -4.37 -10.19 -13.91
N MET A 108 -4.48 -9.88 -12.64
CA MET A 108 -5.65 -9.22 -12.08
C MET A 108 -5.45 -7.73 -11.88
N THR A 109 -6.55 -7.01 -11.77
CA THR A 109 -6.54 -5.61 -11.36
C THR A 109 -6.59 -5.51 -9.84
N ILE A 110 -5.76 -4.65 -9.26
CA ILE A 110 -5.79 -4.33 -7.82
C ILE A 110 -6.28 -2.89 -7.66
N VAL A 111 -7.28 -2.69 -6.83
CA VAL A 111 -7.74 -1.38 -6.36
C VAL A 111 -7.55 -1.34 -4.85
N LEU A 112 -6.89 -0.32 -4.36
CA LEU A 112 -6.61 -0.20 -2.94
C LEU A 112 -6.88 1.21 -2.43
N THR A 113 -7.20 1.32 -1.16
CA THR A 113 -7.20 2.58 -0.43
C THR A 113 -5.94 2.65 0.44
N THR A 114 -5.35 3.82 0.53
CA THR A 114 -4.24 4.09 1.46
C THR A 114 -4.18 5.58 1.79
N HIS A 115 -3.68 5.91 2.96
CA HIS A 115 -3.32 7.27 3.35
C HIS A 115 -1.79 7.49 3.33
N TYR A 116 -1.02 6.51 2.89
CA TYR A 116 0.44 6.60 2.72
C TYR A 116 0.79 6.89 1.26
N LEU A 117 1.26 8.10 0.98
CA LEU A 117 1.58 8.52 -0.39
C LEU A 117 2.63 7.65 -1.07
N ASN A 118 3.62 7.16 -0.32
CA ASN A 118 4.67 6.28 -0.85
C ASN A 118 4.14 4.92 -1.33
N GLU A 119 2.99 4.47 -0.87
CA GLU A 119 2.36 3.24 -1.34
C GLU A 119 1.73 3.41 -2.72
N ALA A 120 1.40 4.64 -3.08
CA ALA A 120 0.82 4.96 -4.38
C ALA A 120 1.86 5.17 -5.49
N ASP A 121 3.16 5.22 -5.16
CA ASP A 121 4.23 5.54 -6.12
C ASP A 121 4.30 4.56 -7.30
N ASP A 122 3.96 3.29 -7.05
CA ASP A 122 3.97 2.23 -8.06
C ASP A 122 2.58 1.97 -8.70
N ALA A 123 1.58 2.77 -8.38
CA ALA A 123 0.24 2.60 -8.95
C ALA A 123 0.16 3.18 -10.37
N ASP A 124 -0.46 2.43 -11.29
CA ASP A 124 -0.72 2.90 -12.65
C ASP A 124 -1.60 4.16 -12.67
N LYS A 125 -2.51 4.26 -11.69
CA LYS A 125 -3.45 5.37 -11.58
C LYS A 125 -3.84 5.64 -10.13
N ILE A 126 -3.80 6.91 -9.76
CA ILE A 126 -4.12 7.41 -8.43
C ILE A 126 -5.32 8.36 -8.52
N TYR A 127 -6.20 8.27 -7.54
CA TYR A 127 -7.28 9.21 -7.29
C TYR A 127 -7.14 9.74 -5.87
N ILE A 128 -7.00 11.06 -5.72
CA ILE A 128 -7.06 11.71 -4.41
C ILE A 128 -8.49 12.15 -4.16
N VAL A 129 -9.05 11.66 -3.06
CA VAL A 129 -10.44 11.94 -2.67
C VAL A 129 -10.43 12.77 -1.38
N ASP A 130 -11.16 13.87 -1.40
CA ASP A 130 -11.39 14.73 -0.23
C ASP A 130 -12.86 15.11 -0.16
N HIS A 131 -13.47 15.00 1.03
CA HIS A 131 -14.89 15.27 1.25
C HIS A 131 -15.84 14.64 0.21
N GLY A 132 -15.52 13.40 -0.23
CA GLY A 132 -16.32 12.66 -1.22
C GLY A 132 -16.13 13.10 -2.68
N GLN A 133 -15.22 14.02 -2.94
CA GLN A 133 -14.90 14.51 -4.29
C GLN A 133 -13.50 14.12 -4.72
N VAL A 134 -13.33 13.78 -6.00
CA VAL A 134 -12.01 13.54 -6.59
C VAL A 134 -11.36 14.89 -6.86
N ILE A 135 -10.35 15.24 -6.05
CA ILE A 135 -9.63 16.53 -6.18
C ILE A 135 -8.41 16.43 -7.10
N ALA A 136 -7.85 15.23 -7.28
CA ALA A 136 -6.78 14.97 -8.23
C ALA A 136 -6.83 13.55 -8.77
N LYS A 137 -6.34 13.36 -10.00
CA LYS A 137 -6.18 12.03 -10.62
C LYS A 137 -5.01 12.04 -11.58
N GLY A 138 -4.30 10.91 -11.69
CA GLY A 138 -3.17 10.75 -12.61
C GLY A 138 -2.23 9.64 -12.18
N SER A 139 -1.06 9.53 -12.82
CA SER A 139 0.07 8.74 -12.32
C SER A 139 0.72 9.43 -11.11
N ALA A 140 1.58 8.71 -10.38
CA ALA A 140 2.34 9.27 -9.27
C ALA A 140 3.15 10.52 -9.72
N ASP A 141 3.81 10.45 -10.86
CA ASP A 141 4.61 11.55 -11.40
C ASP A 141 3.76 12.77 -11.77
N GLN A 142 2.58 12.56 -12.36
CA GLN A 142 1.65 13.64 -12.67
C GLN A 142 1.14 14.34 -11.42
N ILE A 143 0.80 13.56 -10.39
CA ILE A 143 0.33 14.11 -9.11
C ILE A 143 1.47 14.85 -8.40
N LYS A 144 2.66 14.26 -8.33
CA LYS A 144 3.83 14.92 -7.74
C LYS A 144 4.18 16.20 -8.49
N GLY A 145 4.20 16.18 -9.82
CA GLY A 145 4.48 17.36 -10.65
C GLY A 145 3.48 18.51 -10.46
N ASN A 146 2.19 18.19 -10.29
CA ASN A 146 1.14 19.20 -10.18
C ASN A 146 0.93 19.72 -8.75
N TYR A 147 1.17 18.89 -7.74
CA TYR A 147 0.76 19.17 -6.35
C TYR A 147 1.92 19.17 -5.35
N ALA A 148 3.04 18.51 -5.63
CA ALA A 148 4.20 18.56 -4.76
C ALA A 148 4.97 19.86 -4.97
N ARG A 149 5.09 20.67 -3.92
CA ARG A 149 6.04 21.77 -3.91
C ARG A 149 7.41 21.20 -3.55
N ASN A 150 8.37 21.26 -4.47
CA ASN A 150 9.75 20.95 -4.15
C ASN A 150 10.24 22.00 -3.15
N VAL A 151 10.64 21.57 -1.98
CA VAL A 151 11.29 22.42 -0.97
C VAL A 151 12.69 21.90 -0.73
N LEU A 152 13.66 22.81 -0.71
CA LEU A 152 15.04 22.53 -0.32
C LEU A 152 15.23 23.00 1.11
N ARG A 153 15.56 22.08 2.01
CA ARG A 153 15.95 22.41 3.37
C ARG A 153 17.46 22.60 3.41
N ILE A 154 17.91 23.79 3.80
CA ILE A 154 19.31 24.14 3.89
C ILE A 154 19.66 24.42 5.35
N LEU A 155 20.73 23.83 5.82
CA LEU A 155 21.34 24.16 7.10
C LEU A 155 22.51 25.10 6.85
N SER A 156 22.48 26.34 7.36
CA SER A 156 23.53 27.32 7.26
C SER A 156 23.67 28.09 8.58
N GLN A 157 24.89 28.33 8.98
CA GLN A 157 25.18 29.17 10.13
C GLN A 157 25.13 30.66 9.82
N ASP A 158 25.04 31.05 8.55
CA ASP A 158 25.05 32.44 8.09
C ASP A 158 23.95 32.70 7.04
N ALA A 159 22.84 33.29 7.49
CA ALA A 159 21.70 33.64 6.66
C ALA A 159 22.08 34.68 5.58
N ALA A 160 22.96 35.65 5.92
CA ALA A 160 23.30 36.72 4.99
C ALA A 160 24.17 36.22 3.82
N SER A 161 25.07 35.27 4.07
CA SER A 161 25.81 34.59 3.00
C SER A 161 24.94 33.70 2.15
N LEU A 162 23.98 33.03 2.77
CA LEU A 162 23.02 32.20 2.06
C LEU A 162 22.17 33.01 1.07
N GLU A 163 21.61 34.15 1.57
CA GLU A 163 20.76 35.04 0.77
C GLU A 163 21.48 35.56 -0.49
N LYS A 164 22.75 35.90 -0.37
CA LYS A 164 23.57 36.36 -1.51
C LYS A 164 23.90 35.26 -2.53
N SER A 165 23.88 34.01 -2.06
CA SER A 165 24.23 32.83 -2.90
C SER A 165 23.03 32.21 -3.57
N LEU A 166 21.79 32.59 -3.21
CA LEU A 166 20.59 32.05 -3.79
C LEU A 166 20.31 32.58 -5.20
N PRO A 167 19.78 31.71 -6.12
CA PRO A 167 19.35 32.15 -7.43
C PRO A 167 18.27 33.24 -7.33
N ARG A 168 18.37 34.28 -8.14
CA ARG A 168 17.38 35.37 -8.18
C ARG A 168 15.99 34.82 -8.48
N GLY A 169 15.04 35.07 -7.56
CA GLY A 169 13.64 34.69 -7.74
C GLY A 169 13.21 33.42 -6.98
N CYS A 170 14.07 32.79 -6.17
CA CYS A 170 13.64 31.79 -5.20
C CYS A 170 13.04 32.49 -3.98
N ALA A 171 11.85 32.04 -3.55
CA ALA A 171 11.31 32.41 -2.24
C ALA A 171 11.95 31.50 -1.18
N TRP A 172 12.28 32.05 -0.04
CA TRP A 172 12.82 31.30 1.09
C TRP A 172 12.28 31.82 2.41
N GLU A 173 12.27 30.97 3.41
CA GLU A 173 11.89 31.32 4.78
C GLU A 173 12.86 30.68 5.78
N GLN A 174 13.12 31.37 6.88
CA GLN A 174 13.88 30.83 8.01
C GLN A 174 12.90 30.17 8.98
N VAL A 175 13.04 28.84 9.17
CA VAL A 175 12.15 28.06 10.05
C VAL A 175 12.63 28.15 11.51
N LYS A 176 13.94 28.10 11.70
CA LYS A 176 14.62 28.33 13.00
C LYS A 176 16.07 28.74 12.75
N GLU A 177 16.78 29.05 13.82
CA GLU A 177 18.20 29.49 13.72
C GLU A 177 19.02 28.43 12.95
N GLY A 178 19.64 28.87 11.85
CA GLY A 178 20.46 28.03 10.99
C GLY A 178 19.70 27.08 10.04
N GLU A 179 18.38 27.11 10.01
CA GLU A 179 17.57 26.26 9.15
C GLU A 179 16.65 27.09 8.22
N PHE A 180 16.81 26.88 6.92
CA PHE A 180 16.10 27.61 5.87
C PHE A 180 15.37 26.67 4.93
N ILE A 181 14.17 27.07 4.50
CA ILE A 181 13.40 26.37 3.46
C ILE A 181 13.38 27.24 2.21
N LEU A 182 13.87 26.69 1.10
CA LEU A 182 13.76 27.30 -0.20
C LEU A 182 12.60 26.70 -0.99
N HIS A 183 11.87 27.56 -1.67
CA HIS A 183 10.84 27.22 -2.62
C HIS A 183 11.36 27.51 -4.04
N PRO A 184 12.04 26.55 -4.72
CA PRO A 184 12.48 26.76 -6.07
C PRO A 184 11.28 27.01 -6.98
N LYS A 185 11.38 27.97 -7.92
CA LYS A 185 10.35 28.14 -8.95
C LYS A 185 10.31 26.87 -9.78
N THR A 186 9.17 26.21 -9.80
CA THR A 186 8.92 25.13 -10.75
C THR A 186 8.94 25.76 -12.14
N THR A 187 9.94 25.45 -12.93
CA THR A 187 9.93 25.77 -14.36
C THR A 187 8.85 24.88 -14.98
N GLN A 188 7.79 25.50 -15.52
CA GLN A 188 6.78 24.82 -16.33
C GLN A 188 7.41 24.31 -17.63
#